data_eb26713b0d77bb54f7b2d49300b19897
#
_entry.id   eb26713b0d77bb54f7b2d49300b19897
#
_cell.length_a   1.000
_cell.length_b   1.000
_cell.length_c   1.000
_cell.angle_alpha   90.00
_cell.angle_beta   90.00
_cell.angle_gamma   90.00
#
_symmetry.space_group_name_H-M   'P 1'
#
loop_
_entity.id
_entity.type
_entity.pdbx_description
1 polymer ?
#
loop_
_entity_poly.entity_id
_entity_poly.type
_entity_poly.pdbx_seq_one_letter_code
_entity_poly.pdbx_strand_id
1 'polypeptide(L)'
;MGKLEGKVAAITGGTRSIGRGIADAFVAEGATVVINGRDEEKGQAALDEIGAPERTAFFAGDAAKQSTVEGMIDFTIDKFGQLDIMVLNSGGVKNTAPVFMMTDEEWNLEIDWNLNHVFWGMRKALQHMIPRQSGRIIVTSSVEGKLGKPGIPGYTTTKHAVNGLVKAAAREVGTMGITVNAMLPGIIETDIVRATGPESAVSMGLENYDAMIALFTKESSIKRPNKVEEVAAVAVLLASDAGKNITACMFPIDGGTMPY
;
A
#
# COMPACT_ATOMS: atom_id res chain seq x y z
N MET A 1 3.97 20.55 -16.43
CA MET A 1 3.59 20.62 -15.02
C MET A 1 3.13 19.22 -14.63
N GLY A 2 3.74 18.64 -13.61
CA GLY A 2 3.39 17.29 -13.15
C GLY A 2 1.97 17.24 -12.58
N LYS A 3 1.35 16.05 -12.61
CA LYS A 3 -0.04 15.86 -12.13
C LYS A 3 -0.19 16.05 -10.62
N LEU A 4 0.91 16.01 -9.86
CA LEU A 4 0.97 16.15 -8.41
C LEU A 4 1.81 17.35 -7.98
N GLU A 5 2.01 18.32 -8.85
CA GLU A 5 2.80 19.52 -8.55
C GLU A 5 2.29 20.24 -7.31
N GLY A 6 3.18 20.53 -6.35
CA GLY A 6 2.86 21.19 -5.09
C GLY A 6 2.07 20.36 -4.07
N LYS A 7 1.80 19.06 -4.35
CA LYS A 7 1.17 18.14 -3.40
C LYS A 7 2.20 17.53 -2.46
N VAL A 8 1.79 17.29 -1.22
CA VAL A 8 2.60 16.60 -0.20
C VAL A 8 1.97 15.25 0.10
N ALA A 9 2.77 14.20 -0.06
CA ALA A 9 2.36 12.82 0.14
C ALA A 9 3.14 12.14 1.27
N ALA A 10 2.49 11.29 2.04
CA ALA A 10 3.10 10.37 3.01
C ALA A 10 2.80 8.92 2.60
N ILE A 11 3.84 8.04 2.58
CA ILE A 11 3.75 6.67 2.08
C ILE A 11 4.34 5.70 3.10
N THR A 12 3.52 4.85 3.72
CA THR A 12 4.02 3.79 4.62
C THR A 12 4.67 2.67 3.81
N GLY A 13 5.84 2.17 4.28
CA GLY A 13 6.58 1.12 3.57
C GLY A 13 7.12 1.58 2.21
N GLY A 14 7.61 2.83 2.13
CA GLY A 14 8.05 3.48 0.89
C GLY A 14 9.50 3.20 0.48
N THR A 15 10.24 2.37 1.20
CA THR A 15 11.67 2.15 0.92
C THR A 15 11.95 1.10 -0.16
N ARG A 16 10.96 0.31 -0.56
CA ARG A 16 11.09 -0.77 -1.55
C ARG A 16 9.76 -1.15 -2.18
N SER A 17 9.81 -1.98 -3.23
CA SER A 17 8.65 -2.62 -3.87
C SER A 17 7.55 -1.60 -4.27
N ILE A 18 6.27 -1.91 -4.03
CA ILE A 18 5.12 -1.06 -4.42
C ILE A 18 5.25 0.35 -3.85
N GLY A 19 5.52 0.47 -2.54
CA GLY A 19 5.62 1.79 -1.88
C GLY A 19 6.71 2.67 -2.45
N ARG A 20 7.87 2.08 -2.82
CA ARG A 20 8.96 2.79 -3.48
C ARG A 20 8.55 3.22 -4.89
N GLY A 21 7.98 2.34 -5.69
CA GLY A 21 7.53 2.72 -7.04
C GLY A 21 6.46 3.82 -7.02
N ILE A 22 5.58 3.83 -6.00
CA ILE A 22 4.64 4.95 -5.82
C ILE A 22 5.40 6.23 -5.46
N ALA A 23 6.40 6.17 -4.59
CA ALA A 23 7.21 7.34 -4.23
C ALA A 23 7.94 7.92 -5.45
N ASP A 24 8.61 7.07 -6.24
CA ASP A 24 9.27 7.45 -7.48
C ASP A 24 8.31 8.14 -8.46
N ALA A 25 7.14 7.54 -8.68
CA ALA A 25 6.13 8.09 -9.60
C ALA A 25 5.56 9.43 -9.09
N PHE A 26 5.34 9.56 -7.77
CA PHE A 26 4.83 10.80 -7.18
C PHE A 26 5.85 11.95 -7.29
N VAL A 27 7.13 11.66 -7.02
CA VAL A 27 8.21 12.63 -7.20
C VAL A 27 8.37 13.04 -8.66
N ALA A 28 8.29 12.09 -9.60
CA ALA A 28 8.33 12.36 -11.03
C ALA A 28 7.17 13.25 -11.50
N GLU A 29 5.99 13.16 -10.85
CA GLU A 29 4.83 14.01 -11.12
C GLU A 29 4.81 15.31 -10.29
N GLY A 30 5.91 15.67 -9.61
CA GLY A 30 6.08 16.95 -8.93
C GLY A 30 5.70 16.97 -7.44
N ALA A 31 5.34 15.85 -6.85
CA ALA A 31 5.00 15.80 -5.42
C ALA A 31 6.24 15.91 -4.52
N THR A 32 6.01 16.42 -3.31
CA THR A 32 6.89 16.22 -2.15
C THR A 32 6.46 14.96 -1.43
N VAL A 33 7.40 14.07 -1.07
CA VAL A 33 7.09 12.74 -0.57
C VAL A 33 7.85 12.41 0.72
N VAL A 34 7.12 12.00 1.75
CA VAL A 34 7.70 11.37 2.94
C VAL A 34 7.50 9.86 2.84
N ILE A 35 8.59 9.12 2.93
CA ILE A 35 8.54 7.65 2.96
C ILE A 35 8.84 7.13 4.37
N ASN A 36 8.22 6.00 4.73
CA ASN A 36 8.49 5.31 5.98
C ASN A 36 9.11 3.93 5.76
N GLY A 37 9.94 3.52 6.68
CA GLY A 37 10.53 2.19 6.76
C GLY A 37 11.19 1.98 8.13
N ARG A 38 11.57 0.74 8.44
CA ARG A 38 12.15 0.39 9.76
C ARG A 38 13.65 0.65 9.88
N ASP A 39 14.34 0.68 8.76
CA ASP A 39 15.80 0.69 8.65
C ASP A 39 16.24 2.04 8.08
N GLU A 40 17.00 2.81 8.86
CA GLU A 40 17.45 4.16 8.50
C GLU A 40 18.40 4.16 7.32
N GLU A 41 19.33 3.18 7.25
CA GLU A 41 20.30 3.10 6.15
C GLU A 41 19.59 2.85 4.81
N LYS A 42 18.62 1.89 4.80
CA LYS A 42 17.80 1.63 3.62
C LYS A 42 16.86 2.80 3.30
N GLY A 43 16.41 3.52 4.32
CA GLY A 43 15.61 4.73 4.14
C GLY A 43 16.41 5.81 3.42
N GLN A 44 17.63 6.08 3.89
CA GLN A 44 18.51 7.07 3.25
C GLN A 44 18.92 6.65 1.83
N ALA A 45 19.31 5.39 1.64
CA ALA A 45 19.62 4.87 0.31
C ALA A 45 18.44 5.04 -0.66
N ALA A 46 17.20 4.81 -0.18
CA ALA A 46 16.01 5.03 -0.99
C ALA A 46 15.83 6.50 -1.39
N LEU A 47 16.09 7.47 -0.49
CA LEU A 47 16.05 8.89 -0.81
C LEU A 47 17.11 9.30 -1.83
N ASP A 48 18.34 8.79 -1.67
CA ASP A 48 19.45 9.07 -2.57
C ASP A 48 19.15 8.58 -4.00
N GLU A 49 18.55 7.39 -4.12
CA GLU A 49 18.13 6.83 -5.41
C GLU A 49 16.94 7.57 -6.04
N ILE A 50 16.00 8.09 -5.24
CA ILE A 50 14.90 8.96 -5.74
C ILE A 50 15.48 10.27 -6.32
N GLY A 51 16.58 10.76 -5.75
CA GLY A 51 17.34 11.89 -6.30
C GLY A 51 16.65 13.26 -6.23
N ALA A 52 15.75 13.46 -5.25
CA ALA A 52 15.03 14.72 -5.07
C ALA A 52 15.09 15.21 -3.60
N PRO A 53 16.30 15.54 -3.07
CA PRO A 53 16.51 15.80 -1.64
C PRO A 53 15.65 16.92 -1.05
N GLU A 54 15.34 17.95 -1.85
CA GLU A 54 14.50 19.08 -1.41
C GLU A 54 13.01 18.71 -1.28
N ARG A 55 12.59 17.62 -1.92
CA ARG A 55 11.19 17.19 -1.98
C ARG A 55 10.96 15.82 -1.38
N THR A 56 11.96 15.24 -0.71
CA THR A 56 11.82 13.92 -0.09
C THR A 56 12.29 13.93 1.35
N ALA A 57 11.70 13.07 2.16
CA ALA A 57 12.15 12.81 3.52
C ALA A 57 11.84 11.37 3.94
N PHE A 58 12.59 10.89 4.92
CA PHE A 58 12.41 9.58 5.50
C PHE A 58 11.98 9.69 6.97
N PHE A 59 11.04 8.85 7.38
CA PHE A 59 10.60 8.70 8.76
C PHE A 59 10.81 7.24 9.21
N ALA A 60 11.73 7.03 10.13
CA ALA A 60 12.04 5.70 10.65
C ALA A 60 10.96 5.18 11.59
N GLY A 61 10.60 3.90 11.47
CA GLY A 61 9.71 3.23 12.41
C GLY A 61 8.92 2.07 11.79
N ASP A 62 8.40 1.22 12.68
CA ASP A 62 7.56 0.09 12.29
C ASP A 62 6.10 0.53 12.14
N ALA A 63 5.57 0.41 10.93
CA ALA A 63 4.18 0.76 10.62
C ALA A 63 3.14 -0.13 11.36
N ALA A 64 3.53 -1.25 11.95
CA ALA A 64 2.67 -2.03 12.83
C ALA A 64 2.45 -1.35 14.21
N LYS A 65 3.04 -0.17 14.45
CA LYS A 65 2.87 0.62 15.67
C LYS A 65 2.11 1.91 15.37
N GLN A 66 1.05 2.18 16.14
CA GLN A 66 0.24 3.39 16.02
C GLN A 66 1.10 4.66 16.07
N SER A 67 2.02 4.74 17.05
CA SER A 67 2.90 5.91 17.25
C SER A 67 3.77 6.21 16.02
N THR A 68 4.20 5.19 15.29
CA THR A 68 4.97 5.37 14.05
C THR A 68 4.10 5.97 12.95
N VAL A 69 2.91 5.43 12.73
CA VAL A 69 2.03 5.88 11.65
C VAL A 69 1.54 7.31 11.89
N GLU A 70 1.10 7.60 13.12
CA GLU A 70 0.64 8.94 13.49
C GLU A 70 1.81 9.94 13.51
N GLY A 71 2.97 9.55 14.06
CA GLY A 71 4.18 10.39 14.08
C GLY A 71 4.72 10.72 12.70
N MET A 72 4.63 9.80 11.73
CA MET A 72 4.99 10.09 10.33
C MET A 72 4.10 11.18 9.73
N ILE A 73 2.80 11.15 10.03
CA ILE A 73 1.85 12.17 9.55
C ILE A 73 2.18 13.53 10.17
N ASP A 74 2.40 13.57 11.50
CA ASP A 74 2.79 14.81 12.19
C ASP A 74 4.12 15.35 11.63
N PHE A 75 5.15 14.50 11.49
CA PHE A 75 6.42 14.87 10.86
C PHE A 75 6.25 15.44 9.44
N THR A 76 5.36 14.85 8.64
CA THR A 76 5.08 15.34 7.27
C THR A 76 4.51 16.75 7.29
N ILE A 77 3.55 16.99 8.18
CA ILE A 77 2.89 18.30 8.33
C ILE A 77 3.88 19.33 8.88
N ASP A 78 4.65 18.98 9.90
CA ASP A 78 5.64 19.87 10.52
C ASP A 78 6.73 20.28 9.53
N LYS A 79 7.20 19.32 8.70
CA LYS A 79 8.30 19.58 7.76
C LYS A 79 7.86 20.32 6.50
N PHE A 80 6.68 20.01 5.96
CA PHE A 80 6.24 20.48 4.65
C PHE A 80 4.94 21.32 4.70
N GLY A 81 4.41 21.58 5.89
CA GLY A 81 3.27 22.45 6.12
C GLY A 81 1.89 21.87 5.81
N GLN A 82 1.82 20.68 5.17
CA GLN A 82 0.56 20.07 4.77
C GLN A 82 0.68 18.56 4.54
N LEU A 83 -0.47 17.88 4.45
CA LEU A 83 -0.60 16.53 3.94
C LEU A 83 -1.79 16.49 2.97
N ASP A 84 -1.54 16.25 1.69
CA ASP A 84 -2.58 16.17 0.66
C ASP A 84 -2.93 14.73 0.31
N ILE A 85 -1.94 13.84 0.37
CA ILE A 85 -2.08 12.45 -0.05
C ILE A 85 -1.51 11.53 1.03
N MET A 86 -2.33 10.60 1.53
CA MET A 86 -1.87 9.52 2.41
C MET A 86 -1.95 8.18 1.69
N VAL A 87 -0.80 7.51 1.53
CA VAL A 87 -0.72 6.16 0.96
C VAL A 87 -0.42 5.16 2.08
N LEU A 88 -1.41 4.36 2.44
CA LEU A 88 -1.33 3.30 3.45
C LEU A 88 -0.96 1.99 2.75
N ASN A 89 0.35 1.80 2.55
CA ASN A 89 0.87 0.73 1.71
C ASN A 89 1.52 -0.42 2.49
N SER A 90 2.05 -0.17 3.69
CA SER A 90 2.67 -1.24 4.50
C SER A 90 1.74 -2.42 4.69
N GLY A 91 2.30 -3.62 4.69
CA GLY A 91 1.54 -4.85 4.85
C GLY A 91 2.13 -6.00 4.05
N GLY A 92 1.54 -7.16 4.21
CA GLY A 92 1.94 -8.39 3.54
C GLY A 92 1.59 -9.63 4.35
N VAL A 93 1.93 -10.80 3.85
CA VAL A 93 1.81 -12.06 4.57
C VAL A 93 3.02 -12.22 5.49
N LYS A 94 2.78 -12.43 6.78
CA LYS A 94 3.84 -12.73 7.75
C LYS A 94 3.94 -14.22 8.03
N ASN A 95 2.79 -14.86 8.20
CA ASN A 95 2.72 -16.26 8.59
C ASN A 95 1.82 -17.04 7.61
N THR A 96 2.24 -18.25 7.33
CA THR A 96 1.48 -19.18 6.49
C THR A 96 1.04 -20.34 7.35
N ALA A 97 -0.25 -20.39 7.70
CA ALA A 97 -0.85 -21.48 8.46
C ALA A 97 -2.32 -21.64 8.07
N PRO A 98 -2.86 -22.86 8.00
CA PRO A 98 -4.30 -23.05 7.88
C PRO A 98 -5.01 -22.53 9.15
N VAL A 99 -6.29 -22.14 9.03
CA VAL A 99 -7.07 -21.54 10.14
C VAL A 99 -6.96 -22.35 11.45
N PHE A 100 -7.03 -23.65 11.38
CA PHE A 100 -7.03 -24.52 12.57
C PHE A 100 -5.65 -24.69 13.24
N MET A 101 -4.59 -24.11 12.65
CA MET A 101 -3.23 -24.15 13.19
C MET A 101 -2.68 -22.75 13.50
N MET A 102 -3.35 -21.67 13.07
CA MET A 102 -2.90 -20.30 13.29
C MET A 102 -3.01 -19.95 14.79
N THR A 103 -1.94 -19.43 15.36
CA THR A 103 -1.93 -18.99 16.77
C THR A 103 -2.54 -17.59 16.93
N ASP A 104 -2.93 -17.24 18.16
CA ASP A 104 -3.45 -15.91 18.48
C ASP A 104 -2.39 -14.81 18.23
N GLU A 105 -1.12 -15.12 18.48
CA GLU A 105 -0.01 -14.20 18.23
C GLU A 105 0.15 -13.91 16.73
N GLU A 106 0.12 -14.94 15.90
CA GLU A 106 0.18 -14.81 14.44
C GLU A 106 -1.01 -14.02 13.91
N TRP A 107 -2.21 -14.33 14.40
CA TRP A 107 -3.42 -13.60 14.07
C TRP A 107 -3.33 -12.11 14.42
N ASN A 108 -2.96 -11.79 15.65
CA ASN A 108 -2.85 -10.40 16.11
C ASN A 108 -1.79 -9.62 15.34
N LEU A 109 -0.67 -10.27 15.00
CA LEU A 109 0.39 -9.65 14.18
C LEU A 109 -0.12 -9.28 12.78
N GLU A 110 -0.92 -10.16 12.14
CA GLU A 110 -1.54 -9.87 10.84
C GLU A 110 -2.54 -8.70 10.95
N ILE A 111 -3.33 -8.66 12.03
CA ILE A 111 -4.28 -7.56 12.29
C ILE A 111 -3.54 -6.23 12.45
N ASP A 112 -2.49 -6.16 13.27
CA ASP A 112 -1.77 -4.93 13.52
C ASP A 112 -1.07 -4.40 12.27
N TRP A 113 -0.42 -5.29 11.53
CA TRP A 113 0.36 -4.89 10.37
C TRP A 113 -0.47 -4.58 9.12
N ASN A 114 -1.59 -5.26 8.90
CA ASN A 114 -2.37 -5.10 7.67
C ASN A 114 -3.65 -4.27 7.85
N LEU A 115 -4.25 -4.23 9.05
CA LEU A 115 -5.53 -3.56 9.30
C LEU A 115 -5.38 -2.35 10.22
N ASN A 116 -4.81 -2.54 11.43
CA ASN A 116 -4.75 -1.47 12.41
C ASN A 116 -3.92 -0.28 11.90
N HIS A 117 -2.82 -0.52 11.20
CA HIS A 117 -2.02 0.56 10.62
C HIS A 117 -2.82 1.40 9.60
N VAL A 118 -3.70 0.76 8.81
CA VAL A 118 -4.58 1.47 7.86
C VAL A 118 -5.58 2.33 8.62
N PHE A 119 -6.19 1.78 9.68
CA PHE A 119 -7.13 2.51 10.52
C PHE A 119 -6.47 3.73 11.20
N TRP A 120 -5.32 3.55 11.84
CA TRP A 120 -4.61 4.64 12.52
C TRP A 120 -4.20 5.75 11.57
N GLY A 121 -3.59 5.39 10.43
CA GLY A 121 -3.15 6.35 9.43
C GLY A 121 -4.32 7.08 8.77
N MET A 122 -5.39 6.37 8.42
CA MET A 122 -6.60 6.97 7.87
C MET A 122 -7.23 7.97 8.84
N ARG A 123 -7.44 7.56 10.10
CA ARG A 123 -7.99 8.41 11.16
C ARG A 123 -7.16 9.69 11.34
N LYS A 124 -5.85 9.56 11.48
CA LYS A 124 -4.95 10.70 11.70
C LYS A 124 -4.88 11.62 10.48
N ALA A 125 -4.81 11.08 9.28
CA ALA A 125 -4.82 11.88 8.05
C ALA A 125 -6.15 12.65 7.88
N LEU A 126 -7.28 12.01 8.14
CA LEU A 126 -8.60 12.65 8.06
C LEU A 126 -8.74 13.81 9.05
N GLN A 127 -8.18 13.73 10.26
CA GLN A 127 -8.20 14.84 11.23
C GLN A 127 -7.51 16.11 10.66
N HIS A 128 -6.51 15.94 9.79
CA HIS A 128 -5.85 17.06 9.10
C HIS A 128 -6.59 17.48 7.82
N MET A 129 -7.12 16.52 7.04
CA MET A 129 -7.73 16.77 5.74
C MET A 129 -9.14 17.38 5.84
N ILE A 130 -9.95 16.97 6.84
CA ILE A 130 -11.33 17.44 7.03
C ILE A 130 -11.42 18.97 7.19
N PRO A 131 -10.66 19.63 8.08
CA PRO A 131 -10.70 21.09 8.18
C PRO A 131 -10.29 21.81 6.90
N ARG A 132 -9.44 21.20 6.09
CA ARG A 132 -8.96 21.74 4.81
C ARG A 132 -9.89 21.46 3.64
N GLN A 133 -10.92 20.63 3.81
CA GLN A 133 -11.87 20.20 2.78
C GLN A 133 -11.15 19.66 1.52
N SER A 134 -10.04 18.96 1.71
CA SER A 134 -9.22 18.42 0.61
C SER A 134 -8.35 17.27 1.11
N GLY A 135 -8.30 16.19 0.37
CA GLY A 135 -7.41 15.05 0.67
C GLY A 135 -7.60 13.87 -0.26
N ARG A 136 -6.57 13.02 -0.31
CA ARG A 136 -6.58 11.74 -1.02
C ARG A 136 -6.04 10.65 -0.11
N ILE A 137 -6.81 9.62 0.14
CA ILE A 137 -6.36 8.44 0.88
C ILE A 137 -6.37 7.24 -0.07
N ILE A 138 -5.22 6.61 -0.22
CA ILE A 138 -5.01 5.45 -1.09
C ILE A 138 -4.49 4.31 -0.24
N VAL A 139 -5.17 3.17 -0.27
CA VAL A 139 -4.81 2.00 0.51
C VAL A 139 -4.36 0.88 -0.40
N THR A 140 -3.20 0.28 -0.12
CA THR A 140 -2.77 -0.95 -0.81
C THR A 140 -3.45 -2.16 -0.14
N SER A 141 -4.55 -2.59 -0.73
CA SER A 141 -5.24 -3.82 -0.37
C SER A 141 -4.60 -5.02 -1.13
N SER A 142 -5.40 -5.93 -1.65
CA SER A 142 -4.97 -7.11 -2.42
C SER A 142 -6.16 -7.71 -3.16
N VAL A 143 -5.90 -8.55 -4.18
CA VAL A 143 -6.90 -9.50 -4.71
C VAL A 143 -7.49 -10.36 -3.59
N GLU A 144 -6.70 -10.69 -2.56
CA GLU A 144 -7.14 -11.42 -1.38
C GLU A 144 -8.13 -10.64 -0.49
N GLY A 145 -8.38 -9.38 -0.78
CA GLY A 145 -9.49 -8.62 -0.20
C GLY A 145 -10.86 -8.92 -0.83
N LYS A 146 -10.90 -9.75 -1.87
CA LYS A 146 -12.13 -10.25 -2.53
C LYS A 146 -12.14 -11.77 -2.71
N LEU A 147 -10.98 -12.40 -2.67
CA LEU A 147 -10.81 -13.85 -2.79
C LEU A 147 -10.40 -14.46 -1.45
N GLY A 148 -10.51 -15.77 -1.33
CA GLY A 148 -9.94 -16.54 -0.22
C GLY A 148 -8.81 -17.41 -0.72
N LYS A 149 -7.68 -17.41 0.01
CA LYS A 149 -6.55 -18.27 -0.31
C LYS A 149 -6.17 -19.14 0.86
N PRO A 150 -6.06 -20.47 0.68
CA PRO A 150 -5.60 -21.37 1.72
C PRO A 150 -4.22 -20.96 2.27
N GLY A 151 -4.01 -21.14 3.56
CA GLY A 151 -2.73 -20.91 4.22
C GLY A 151 -2.45 -19.45 4.64
N ILE A 152 -3.30 -18.49 4.30
CA ILE A 152 -3.14 -17.07 4.68
C ILE A 152 -4.44 -16.46 5.22
N PRO A 153 -5.14 -17.10 6.17
CA PRO A 153 -6.45 -16.64 6.64
C PRO A 153 -6.40 -15.25 7.29
N GLY A 154 -5.38 -14.94 8.07
CA GLY A 154 -5.19 -13.63 8.71
C GLY A 154 -5.05 -12.51 7.68
N TYR A 155 -4.18 -12.69 6.70
CA TYR A 155 -4.00 -11.74 5.60
C TYR A 155 -5.30 -11.54 4.80
N THR A 156 -5.95 -12.63 4.39
CA THR A 156 -7.23 -12.59 3.67
C THR A 156 -8.28 -11.80 4.45
N THR A 157 -8.43 -12.11 5.74
CA THR A 157 -9.40 -11.42 6.61
C THR A 157 -9.09 -9.93 6.71
N THR A 158 -7.83 -9.56 6.94
CA THR A 158 -7.44 -8.15 7.07
C THR A 158 -7.67 -7.36 5.77
N LYS A 159 -7.41 -7.95 4.61
CA LYS A 159 -7.62 -7.27 3.32
C LYS A 159 -9.12 -7.10 2.97
N HIS A 160 -9.98 -8.05 3.39
CA HIS A 160 -11.43 -7.86 3.32
C HIS A 160 -11.90 -6.74 4.26
N ALA A 161 -11.39 -6.70 5.50
CA ALA A 161 -11.72 -5.67 6.47
C ALA A 161 -11.28 -4.28 6.01
N VAL A 162 -10.07 -4.15 5.43
CA VAL A 162 -9.57 -2.92 4.82
C VAL A 162 -10.50 -2.41 3.73
N ASN A 163 -11.00 -3.28 2.85
CA ASN A 163 -11.95 -2.88 1.80
C ASN A 163 -13.27 -2.36 2.39
N GLY A 164 -13.73 -2.93 3.52
CA GLY A 164 -14.87 -2.43 4.28
C GLY A 164 -14.63 -1.04 4.86
N LEU A 165 -13.46 -0.85 5.50
CA LEU A 165 -13.06 0.43 6.09
C LEU A 165 -12.97 1.55 5.03
N VAL A 166 -12.37 1.27 3.88
CA VAL A 166 -12.29 2.21 2.74
C VAL A 166 -13.67 2.66 2.28
N LYS A 167 -14.62 1.74 2.14
CA LYS A 167 -16.00 2.06 1.71
C LYS A 167 -16.73 2.92 2.75
N ALA A 168 -16.56 2.63 4.04
CA ALA A 168 -17.18 3.39 5.12
C ALA A 168 -16.61 4.83 5.16
N ALA A 169 -15.29 4.96 5.26
CA ALA A 169 -14.64 6.26 5.32
C ALA A 169 -14.93 7.14 4.09
N ALA A 170 -14.93 6.56 2.89
CA ALA A 170 -15.25 7.30 1.67
C ALA A 170 -16.64 7.95 1.70
N ARG A 171 -17.63 7.28 2.30
CA ARG A 171 -18.99 7.81 2.43
C ARG A 171 -19.11 8.88 3.52
N GLU A 172 -18.28 8.79 4.57
CA GLU A 172 -18.25 9.78 5.64
C GLU A 172 -17.67 11.12 5.18
N VAL A 173 -16.64 11.10 4.31
CA VAL A 173 -15.85 12.29 3.98
C VAL A 173 -16.02 12.81 2.54
N GLY A 174 -16.82 12.15 1.71
CA GLY A 174 -16.95 12.49 0.28
C GLY A 174 -17.44 13.93 0.03
N THR A 175 -18.34 14.45 0.88
CA THR A 175 -18.82 15.84 0.78
C THR A 175 -17.81 16.88 1.25
N MET A 176 -16.66 16.43 1.81
CA MET A 176 -15.58 17.27 2.32
C MET A 176 -14.40 17.35 1.34
N GLY A 177 -14.61 17.05 0.05
CA GLY A 177 -13.56 17.11 -0.97
C GLY A 177 -12.46 16.04 -0.82
N ILE A 178 -12.69 14.99 -0.03
CA ILE A 178 -11.74 13.92 0.26
C ILE A 178 -12.17 12.65 -0.45
N THR A 179 -11.23 11.96 -1.09
CA THR A 179 -11.47 10.63 -1.67
C THR A 179 -10.70 9.54 -0.92
N VAL A 180 -11.32 8.37 -0.79
CA VAL A 180 -10.70 7.20 -0.15
C VAL A 180 -10.89 6.00 -1.06
N ASN A 181 -9.77 5.39 -1.52
CA ASN A 181 -9.80 4.28 -2.47
C ASN A 181 -8.80 3.20 -2.08
N ALA A 182 -9.03 1.98 -2.54
CA ALA A 182 -8.10 0.87 -2.43
C ALA A 182 -7.59 0.40 -3.79
N MET A 183 -6.31 0.10 -3.88
CA MET A 183 -5.69 -0.64 -4.97
C MET A 183 -5.63 -2.12 -4.56
N LEU A 184 -6.00 -3.01 -5.46
CA LEU A 184 -6.00 -4.45 -5.26
C LEU A 184 -5.02 -5.12 -6.22
N PRO A 185 -3.71 -5.08 -5.91
CA PRO A 185 -2.73 -5.77 -6.73
C PRO A 185 -2.93 -7.29 -6.69
N GLY A 186 -2.72 -7.94 -7.82
CA GLY A 186 -2.44 -9.37 -7.89
C GLY A 186 -0.98 -9.67 -7.54
N ILE A 187 -0.45 -10.79 -8.04
CA ILE A 187 0.98 -11.09 -7.87
C ILE A 187 1.84 -10.02 -8.54
N ILE A 188 2.80 -9.49 -7.79
CA ILE A 188 3.79 -8.53 -8.30
C ILE A 188 5.16 -9.13 -8.09
N GLU A 189 5.95 -9.18 -9.14
CA GLU A 189 7.32 -9.64 -9.09
C GLU A 189 8.25 -8.58 -8.49
N THR A 190 8.22 -8.48 -7.16
CA THR A 190 9.10 -7.58 -6.40
C THR A 190 10.42 -8.27 -6.07
N ASP A 191 11.41 -7.48 -5.64
CA ASP A 191 12.70 -8.01 -5.18
C ASP A 191 12.53 -9.03 -4.03
N ILE A 192 11.53 -8.83 -3.17
CA ILE A 192 11.21 -9.78 -2.11
C ILE A 192 10.71 -11.10 -2.70
N VAL A 193 9.76 -11.03 -3.63
CA VAL A 193 9.20 -12.22 -4.27
C VAL A 193 10.27 -12.98 -5.04
N ARG A 194 11.20 -12.27 -5.69
CA ARG A 194 12.36 -12.91 -6.36
C ARG A 194 13.32 -13.55 -5.37
N ALA A 195 13.61 -12.87 -4.25
CA ALA A 195 14.55 -13.36 -3.25
C ALA A 195 14.01 -14.57 -2.46
N THR A 196 12.72 -14.55 -2.08
CA THR A 196 12.10 -15.63 -1.27
C THR A 196 11.36 -16.68 -2.09
N GLY A 197 11.10 -16.38 -3.35
CA GLY A 197 10.31 -17.23 -4.26
C GLY A 197 10.85 -18.65 -4.45
N PRO A 198 12.16 -18.86 -4.63
CA PRO A 198 12.71 -20.21 -4.76
C PRO A 198 12.41 -21.10 -3.54
N GLU A 199 12.60 -20.59 -2.32
CA GLU A 199 12.27 -21.32 -1.08
C GLU A 199 10.76 -21.53 -0.93
N SER A 200 9.98 -20.51 -1.28
CA SER A 200 8.51 -20.59 -1.28
C SER A 200 7.99 -21.64 -2.25
N ALA A 201 8.57 -21.73 -3.44
CA ALA A 201 8.21 -22.75 -4.43
C ALA A 201 8.43 -24.16 -3.88
N VAL A 202 9.59 -24.42 -3.27
CA VAL A 202 9.91 -25.71 -2.63
C VAL A 202 8.92 -26.04 -1.51
N SER A 203 8.62 -25.07 -0.65
CA SER A 203 7.66 -25.28 0.47
C SER A 203 6.22 -25.56 -0.02
N MET A 204 5.88 -25.09 -1.22
CA MET A 204 4.60 -25.38 -1.90
C MET A 204 4.62 -26.69 -2.69
N GLY A 205 5.74 -27.43 -2.71
CA GLY A 205 5.88 -28.67 -3.48
C GLY A 205 6.02 -28.43 -4.98
N LEU A 206 6.44 -27.23 -5.39
CA LEU A 206 6.65 -26.85 -6.78
C LEU A 206 8.12 -27.06 -7.19
N GLU A 207 8.36 -27.31 -8.46
CA GLU A 207 9.68 -27.61 -8.99
C GLU A 207 10.67 -26.44 -8.86
N ASN A 208 10.20 -25.20 -9.11
CA ASN A 208 11.04 -24.03 -9.11
C ASN A 208 10.21 -22.73 -9.00
N TYR A 209 10.92 -21.60 -9.00
CA TYR A 209 10.33 -20.26 -8.96
C TYR A 209 9.36 -19.99 -10.14
N ASP A 210 9.72 -20.41 -11.35
CA ASP A 210 8.89 -20.18 -12.53
C ASP A 210 7.57 -20.95 -12.45
N ALA A 211 7.59 -22.17 -11.91
CA ALA A 211 6.39 -22.95 -11.65
C ALA A 211 5.48 -22.25 -10.61
N MET A 212 6.04 -21.61 -9.59
CA MET A 212 5.30 -20.79 -8.63
C MET A 212 4.66 -19.57 -9.30
N ILE A 213 5.39 -18.84 -10.11
CA ILE A 213 4.86 -17.70 -10.85
C ILE A 213 3.76 -18.13 -11.82
N ALA A 214 3.96 -19.23 -12.54
CA ALA A 214 2.96 -19.80 -13.44
C ALA A 214 1.67 -20.18 -12.69
N LEU A 215 1.79 -20.76 -11.48
CA LEU A 215 0.65 -21.09 -10.65
C LEU A 215 -0.11 -19.82 -10.23
N PHE A 216 0.58 -18.78 -9.77
CA PHE A 216 -0.06 -17.54 -9.34
C PHE A 216 -0.65 -16.71 -10.50
N THR A 217 -0.14 -16.87 -11.70
CA THR A 217 -0.67 -16.18 -12.89
C THR A 217 -1.66 -17.03 -13.70
N LYS A 218 -1.91 -18.27 -13.28
CA LYS A 218 -2.81 -19.22 -13.99
C LYS A 218 -4.20 -18.62 -14.22
N GLU A 219 -4.78 -17.99 -13.19
CA GLU A 219 -6.10 -17.38 -13.24
C GLU A 219 -6.09 -15.98 -13.90
N SER A 220 -4.93 -15.32 -14.02
CA SER A 220 -4.82 -14.04 -14.69
C SER A 220 -5.07 -14.17 -16.19
N SER A 221 -5.86 -13.25 -16.76
CA SER A 221 -6.09 -13.19 -18.22
C SER A 221 -4.83 -12.78 -18.99
N ILE A 222 -3.99 -11.93 -18.38
CA ILE A 222 -2.74 -11.42 -18.99
C ILE A 222 -1.59 -12.44 -18.90
N LYS A 223 -1.67 -13.44 -18.01
CA LYS A 223 -0.70 -14.55 -17.84
C LYS A 223 0.73 -14.11 -17.47
N ARG A 224 0.89 -13.00 -16.79
CA ARG A 224 2.17 -12.55 -16.22
C ARG A 224 1.95 -11.86 -14.88
N PRO A 225 2.98 -11.75 -14.03
CA PRO A 225 2.95 -10.89 -12.86
C PRO A 225 2.73 -9.42 -13.27
N ASN A 226 2.12 -8.65 -12.35
CA ASN A 226 2.03 -7.20 -12.50
C ASN A 226 3.40 -6.57 -12.20
N LYS A 227 3.64 -5.41 -12.78
CA LYS A 227 4.81 -4.58 -12.48
C LYS A 227 4.47 -3.52 -11.44
N VAL A 228 5.48 -3.08 -10.70
CA VAL A 228 5.36 -2.01 -9.70
C VAL A 228 4.83 -0.72 -10.34
N GLU A 229 5.30 -0.39 -11.54
CA GLU A 229 4.92 0.80 -12.30
C GLU A 229 3.43 0.80 -12.67
N GLU A 230 2.82 -0.37 -12.88
CA GLU A 230 1.39 -0.50 -13.18
C GLU A 230 0.54 -0.12 -11.97
N VAL A 231 0.99 -0.46 -10.76
CA VAL A 231 0.34 -0.03 -9.51
C VAL A 231 0.57 1.45 -9.25
N ALA A 232 1.79 1.93 -9.45
CA ALA A 232 2.16 3.34 -9.28
C ALA A 232 1.35 4.26 -10.20
N ALA A 233 1.09 3.85 -11.46
CA ALA A 233 0.26 4.61 -12.40
C ALA A 233 -1.18 4.80 -11.89
N VAL A 234 -1.77 3.77 -11.27
CA VAL A 234 -3.10 3.87 -10.64
C VAL A 234 -3.04 4.78 -9.41
N ALA A 235 -1.98 4.69 -8.60
CA ALA A 235 -1.79 5.58 -7.46
C ALA A 235 -1.72 7.06 -7.88
N VAL A 236 -0.99 7.39 -8.96
CA VAL A 236 -0.94 8.75 -9.53
C VAL A 236 -2.32 9.21 -10.01
N LEU A 237 -3.08 8.36 -10.69
CA LEU A 237 -4.45 8.68 -11.10
C LEU A 237 -5.31 9.05 -9.88
N LEU A 238 -5.33 8.20 -8.85
CA LEU A 238 -6.15 8.39 -7.65
C LEU A 238 -5.71 9.60 -6.82
N ALA A 239 -4.44 9.95 -6.83
CA ALA A 239 -3.86 11.08 -6.13
C ALA A 239 -4.12 12.43 -6.83
N SER A 240 -4.25 12.43 -8.15
CA SER A 240 -4.37 13.62 -8.99
C SER A 240 -5.81 14.19 -9.06
N ASP A 241 -5.96 15.32 -9.71
CA ASP A 241 -7.26 15.92 -9.98
C ASP A 241 -8.11 15.08 -10.94
N ALA A 242 -7.50 14.22 -11.76
CA ALA A 242 -8.24 13.26 -12.58
C ALA A 242 -9.00 12.24 -11.73
N GLY A 243 -8.52 11.95 -10.51
CA GLY A 243 -9.16 11.07 -9.54
C GLY A 243 -10.19 11.74 -8.62
N LYS A 244 -10.45 13.03 -8.74
CA LYS A 244 -11.29 13.79 -7.79
C LYS A 244 -12.74 13.29 -7.63
N ASN A 245 -13.26 12.56 -8.61
CA ASN A 245 -14.59 11.96 -8.56
C ASN A 245 -14.54 10.42 -8.44
N ILE A 246 -13.38 9.88 -8.04
CA ILE A 246 -13.20 8.47 -7.80
C ILE A 246 -13.07 8.26 -6.29
N THR A 247 -14.06 7.63 -5.66
CA THR A 247 -14.03 7.31 -4.23
C THR A 247 -14.81 6.04 -3.93
N ALA A 248 -14.52 5.38 -2.81
CA ALA A 248 -15.07 4.08 -2.41
C ALA A 248 -14.78 2.93 -3.40
N CYS A 249 -13.81 3.11 -4.30
CA CYS A 249 -13.46 2.13 -5.33
C CYS A 249 -12.39 1.16 -4.86
N MET A 250 -12.53 -0.08 -5.32
CA MET A 250 -11.56 -1.17 -5.16
C MET A 250 -10.97 -1.43 -6.55
N PHE A 251 -9.80 -0.82 -6.85
CA PHE A 251 -9.16 -0.92 -8.17
C PHE A 251 -8.33 -2.20 -8.30
N PRO A 252 -8.75 -3.19 -9.08
CA PRO A 252 -7.91 -4.35 -9.36
C PRO A 252 -6.77 -3.95 -10.29
N ILE A 253 -5.56 -4.39 -9.94
CA ILE A 253 -4.37 -4.34 -10.79
C ILE A 253 -3.81 -5.77 -10.75
N ASP A 254 -4.48 -6.68 -11.42
CA ASP A 254 -4.32 -8.13 -11.21
C ASP A 254 -4.28 -8.93 -12.52
N GLY A 255 -4.26 -8.24 -13.65
CA GLY A 255 -4.29 -8.88 -14.96
C GLY A 255 -5.57 -9.65 -15.26
N GLY A 256 -6.68 -9.34 -14.57
CA GLY A 256 -7.97 -10.02 -14.72
C GLY A 256 -8.04 -11.37 -13.98
N THR A 257 -7.41 -11.44 -12.81
CA THR A 257 -7.45 -12.62 -11.94
C THR A 257 -8.78 -12.72 -11.20
N MET A 258 -9.33 -11.60 -10.75
CA MET A 258 -10.59 -11.59 -9.98
C MET A 258 -11.81 -11.48 -10.88
N PRO A 259 -12.86 -12.27 -10.64
CA PRO A 259 -14.19 -11.95 -11.14
C PRO A 259 -14.76 -10.74 -10.37
N TYR A 260 -15.53 -9.91 -11.02
CA TYR A 260 -16.22 -8.75 -10.44
C TYR A 260 -17.51 -9.13 -9.76
#